data_2a88dea8d00917172d22a81f9b2ecb32
#
_entry.id   2a88dea8d00917172d22a81f9b2ecb32
#
_cell.length_a   1.000
_cell.length_b   1.000
_cell.length_c   1.000
_cell.angle_alpha   90.00
_cell.angle_beta   90.00
_cell.angle_gamma   90.00
#
_symmetry.space_group_name_H-M   'P 1'
#
loop_
_entity.id
_entity.type
_entity.pdbx_description
1 polymer ?
#
loop_
_entity_poly.entity_id
_entity_poly.type
_entity_poly.pdbx_seq_one_letter_code
_entity_poly.pdbx_strand_id
1 'polypeptide(L)'
;YEIMIPRQTFYDPRSLAITVSADTLFLDQDHYPLQKKIEIKYDGQWMTQEDFDKSYIGRMTPYGQIAYQNTVKEARLLKSKVSTLGNYSIFYDRTPPSIKAKSVREGQWISKMSRLTVLIEDKESGISAYRATLNGHFILMEYDYKTKQLVYDFSDAIVSDTEQNLAVVVLDNVGNSATFELTFYRKND
;
A
#
# COMPACT_ATOMS: atom_id res chain seq x y z
N TYR A 1 -3.97 -21.16 11.79
CA TYR A 1 -4.75 -20.75 10.62
C TYR A 1 -6.13 -21.40 10.60
N GLU A 2 -7.13 -20.65 10.18
CA GLU A 2 -8.46 -21.14 9.77
C GLU A 2 -8.63 -20.77 8.29
N ILE A 3 -9.09 -21.72 7.47
CA ILE A 3 -9.25 -21.54 6.03
C ILE A 3 -10.69 -21.82 5.65
N MET A 4 -11.36 -20.84 5.05
CA MET A 4 -12.72 -20.98 4.56
C MET A 4 -12.71 -21.00 3.03
N ILE A 5 -13.10 -22.14 2.47
CA ILE A 5 -13.20 -22.35 1.02
C ILE A 5 -14.69 -22.41 0.66
N PRO A 6 -15.24 -21.38 0.01
CA PRO A 6 -16.65 -21.39 -0.40
C PRO A 6 -16.96 -22.51 -1.39
N ARG A 7 -18.20 -22.95 -1.44
CA ARG A 7 -18.65 -23.87 -2.51
C ARG A 7 -18.44 -23.23 -3.87
N GLN A 8 -18.04 -24.02 -4.86
CA GLN A 8 -17.76 -23.55 -6.22
C GLN A 8 -16.59 -22.54 -6.29
N THR A 9 -15.59 -22.72 -5.47
CA THR A 9 -14.34 -21.93 -5.54
C THR A 9 -13.53 -22.31 -6.77
N PHE A 10 -13.62 -23.57 -7.21
CA PHE A 10 -12.93 -24.06 -8.39
C PHE A 10 -13.91 -24.32 -9.54
N TYR A 11 -13.43 -24.26 -10.78
CA TYR A 11 -14.21 -24.59 -11.98
C TYR A 11 -14.56 -26.09 -12.03
N ASP A 12 -13.63 -26.94 -11.59
CA ASP A 12 -13.79 -28.37 -11.56
C ASP A 12 -13.55 -28.93 -10.15
N PRO A 13 -14.23 -30.03 -9.76
CA PRO A 13 -13.96 -30.73 -8.51
C PRO A 13 -12.50 -31.18 -8.45
N ARG A 14 -11.83 -30.91 -7.31
CA ARG A 14 -10.43 -31.32 -7.09
C ARG A 14 -10.10 -31.51 -5.63
N SER A 15 -9.05 -32.25 -5.39
CA SER A 15 -8.38 -32.28 -4.10
C SER A 15 -7.44 -31.08 -3.97
N LEU A 16 -7.36 -30.48 -2.79
CA LEU A 16 -6.49 -29.37 -2.48
C LEU A 16 -5.51 -29.81 -1.40
N ALA A 17 -4.21 -29.62 -1.65
CA ALA A 17 -3.18 -29.85 -0.65
C ALA A 17 -3.08 -28.62 0.26
N ILE A 18 -3.33 -28.80 1.55
CA ILE A 18 -3.20 -27.74 2.56
C ILE A 18 -2.27 -28.24 3.65
N THR A 19 -1.20 -27.50 3.89
CA THR A 19 -0.23 -27.82 4.93
C THR A 19 0.18 -26.54 5.64
N VAL A 20 0.40 -26.62 6.95
CA VAL A 20 1.01 -25.54 7.74
C VAL A 20 2.35 -26.04 8.26
N SER A 21 3.40 -25.29 8.01
CA SER A 21 4.74 -25.58 8.52
C SER A 21 5.34 -24.29 9.09
N ALA A 22 5.70 -24.31 10.37
CA ALA A 22 6.01 -23.10 11.14
C ALA A 22 4.89 -22.07 10.97
N ASP A 23 5.20 -20.84 10.55
CA ASP A 23 4.23 -19.75 10.33
C ASP A 23 3.74 -19.64 8.87
N THR A 24 4.05 -20.64 8.04
CA THR A 24 3.68 -20.63 6.62
C THR A 24 2.52 -21.58 6.34
N LEU A 25 1.48 -21.06 5.74
CA LEU A 25 0.37 -21.80 5.15
C LEU A 25 0.70 -22.10 3.69
N PHE A 26 0.82 -23.38 3.36
CA PHE A 26 0.95 -23.87 1.99
C PHE A 26 -0.45 -24.23 1.49
N LEU A 27 -0.98 -23.42 0.58
CA LEU A 27 -2.31 -23.61 0.01
C LEU A 27 -2.18 -24.04 -1.44
N ASP A 28 -1.77 -25.30 -1.65
CA ASP A 28 -1.50 -25.89 -2.96
C ASP A 28 -0.57 -25.03 -3.85
N GLN A 29 -0.46 -25.40 -5.14
CA GLN A 29 0.32 -24.67 -6.12
C GLN A 29 -0.56 -23.68 -6.90
N ASP A 30 -0.02 -22.51 -7.23
CA ASP A 30 -0.73 -21.43 -7.94
C ASP A 30 -0.91 -21.74 -9.45
N HIS A 31 -1.51 -22.89 -9.75
CA HIS A 31 -1.76 -23.31 -11.14
C HIS A 31 -3.24 -23.25 -11.53
N TYR A 32 -4.11 -22.96 -10.55
CA TYR A 32 -5.56 -23.08 -10.74
C TYR A 32 -6.25 -21.74 -10.48
N PRO A 33 -7.00 -21.22 -11.45
CA PRO A 33 -7.80 -20.03 -11.26
C PRO A 33 -8.95 -20.31 -10.28
N LEU A 34 -9.20 -19.33 -9.41
CA LEU A 34 -10.30 -19.37 -8.45
C LEU A 34 -11.51 -18.59 -8.99
N GLN A 35 -12.70 -19.16 -8.93
CA GLN A 35 -13.96 -18.42 -9.18
C GLN A 35 -14.36 -17.55 -8.00
N LYS A 36 -14.06 -18.02 -6.77
CA LYS A 36 -14.35 -17.30 -5.53
C LYS A 36 -13.10 -17.19 -4.69
N LYS A 37 -13.00 -16.11 -3.95
CA LYS A 37 -11.89 -15.90 -3.02
C LYS A 37 -11.96 -16.88 -1.85
N ILE A 38 -10.81 -17.37 -1.43
CA ILE A 38 -10.61 -18.15 -0.22
C ILE A 38 -10.33 -17.18 0.93
N GLU A 39 -10.98 -17.37 2.08
CA GLU A 39 -10.68 -16.59 3.26
C GLU A 39 -9.64 -17.33 4.13
N ILE A 40 -8.57 -16.61 4.45
CA ILE A 40 -7.53 -17.06 5.39
C ILE A 40 -7.66 -16.21 6.64
N LYS A 41 -7.71 -16.86 7.81
CA LYS A 41 -7.66 -16.22 9.11
C LYS A 41 -6.46 -16.74 9.89
N TYR A 42 -5.78 -15.84 10.55
CA TYR A 42 -4.66 -16.15 11.42
C TYR A 42 -4.93 -15.62 12.83
N ASP A 43 -4.72 -16.46 13.83
CA ASP A 43 -4.90 -16.10 15.23
C ASP A 43 -3.66 -15.34 15.74
N GLY A 44 -3.84 -14.07 16.03
CA GLY A 44 -2.81 -13.17 16.55
C GLY A 44 -2.85 -12.96 18.07
N GLN A 45 -3.54 -13.81 18.83
CA GLN A 45 -3.65 -13.63 20.29
C GLN A 45 -2.31 -13.65 21.02
N TRP A 46 -1.34 -14.38 20.49
CA TRP A 46 0.02 -14.48 21.07
C TRP A 46 0.90 -13.27 20.74
N MET A 47 0.52 -12.43 19.79
CA MET A 47 1.29 -11.24 19.40
C MET A 47 1.16 -10.14 20.45
N THR A 48 2.19 -9.31 20.59
CA THR A 48 2.05 -8.01 21.26
C THR A 48 1.06 -7.14 20.48
N GLN A 49 0.56 -6.07 21.08
CA GLN A 49 -0.34 -5.14 20.35
C GLN A 49 0.41 -4.47 19.19
N GLU A 50 1.65 -4.05 19.42
CA GLU A 50 2.50 -3.44 18.40
C GLU A 50 2.75 -4.37 17.22
N ASP A 51 3.10 -5.64 17.47
CA ASP A 51 3.29 -6.64 16.42
C ASP A 51 2.01 -6.86 15.64
N PHE A 52 0.88 -6.99 16.32
CA PHE A 52 -0.42 -7.17 15.68
C PHE A 52 -0.77 -5.98 14.77
N ASP A 53 -0.53 -4.74 15.24
CA ASP A 53 -0.82 -3.53 14.47
C ASP A 53 0.07 -3.41 13.23
N LYS A 54 1.30 -3.92 13.28
CA LYS A 54 2.27 -3.88 12.18
C LYS A 54 2.30 -5.13 11.31
N SER A 55 1.51 -6.15 11.63
CA SER A 55 1.46 -7.40 10.87
C SER A 55 0.48 -7.35 9.70
N TYR A 56 0.71 -8.20 8.72
CA TYR A 56 -0.20 -8.44 7.59
C TYR A 56 -0.02 -9.85 7.03
N ILE A 57 -1.01 -10.35 6.32
CA ILE A 57 -0.92 -11.59 5.54
C ILE A 57 -0.25 -11.25 4.21
N GLY A 58 0.87 -11.89 3.92
CA GLY A 58 1.58 -11.77 2.65
C GLY A 58 1.62 -13.10 1.91
N ARG A 59 1.61 -13.04 0.57
CA ARG A 59 1.85 -14.19 -0.30
C ARG A 59 3.30 -14.17 -0.78
N MET A 60 4.01 -15.26 -0.58
CA MET A 60 5.35 -15.45 -1.14
C MET A 60 5.23 -15.75 -2.64
N THR A 61 5.84 -14.93 -3.48
CA THR A 61 5.89 -15.16 -4.91
C THR A 61 7.01 -16.15 -5.28
N PRO A 62 6.96 -16.81 -6.46
CA PRO A 62 8.03 -17.69 -6.91
C PRO A 62 9.40 -17.01 -7.02
N TYR A 63 9.44 -15.68 -7.10
CA TYR A 63 10.67 -14.88 -7.18
C TYR A 63 11.18 -14.41 -5.81
N GLY A 64 10.61 -14.94 -4.70
CA GLY A 64 11.02 -14.58 -3.35
C GLY A 64 10.51 -13.22 -2.87
N GLN A 65 9.65 -12.55 -3.63
CA GLN A 65 9.01 -11.31 -3.21
C GLN A 65 7.77 -11.60 -2.36
N ILE A 66 7.42 -10.67 -1.49
CA ILE A 66 6.22 -10.73 -0.68
C ILE A 66 5.16 -9.82 -1.31
N ALA A 67 4.03 -10.40 -1.68
CA ALA A 67 2.89 -9.66 -2.16
C ALA A 67 1.90 -9.45 -1.00
N TYR A 68 1.73 -8.20 -0.58
CA TYR A 68 0.74 -7.81 0.41
C TYR A 68 -0.66 -8.33 0.02
N GLN A 69 -1.37 -8.91 0.99
CA GLN A 69 -2.78 -9.27 0.85
C GLN A 69 -3.61 -8.34 1.73
N ASN A 70 -4.69 -7.79 1.17
CA ASN A 70 -5.56 -6.90 1.94
C ASN A 70 -5.99 -7.59 3.24
N THR A 71 -5.43 -7.12 4.36
CA THR A 71 -5.56 -7.74 5.67
C THR A 71 -6.47 -6.89 6.56
N VAL A 72 -7.61 -7.47 6.93
CA VAL A 72 -8.53 -6.89 7.92
C VAL A 72 -8.18 -7.45 9.30
N LYS A 73 -8.05 -6.56 10.28
CA LYS A 73 -7.73 -6.89 11.68
C LYS A 73 -8.99 -6.72 12.54
N GLU A 74 -9.44 -7.80 13.18
CA GLU A 74 -10.63 -7.79 14.01
C GLU A 74 -10.52 -8.83 15.11
N ALA A 75 -10.80 -8.45 16.36
CA ALA A 75 -10.79 -9.35 17.52
C ALA A 75 -9.52 -10.23 17.62
N ARG A 76 -8.34 -9.65 17.36
CA ARG A 76 -7.03 -10.34 17.34
C ARG A 76 -6.87 -11.38 16.22
N LEU A 77 -7.75 -11.35 15.21
CA LEU A 77 -7.61 -12.14 13.99
C LEU A 77 -7.13 -11.27 12.84
N LEU A 78 -6.16 -11.77 12.07
CA LEU A 78 -5.81 -11.23 10.76
C LEU A 78 -6.59 -12.01 9.71
N LYS A 79 -7.38 -11.32 8.91
CA LYS A 79 -8.26 -11.93 7.90
C LYS A 79 -7.91 -11.39 6.52
N SER A 80 -7.79 -12.28 5.54
CA SER A 80 -7.59 -11.89 4.14
C SER A 80 -8.40 -12.76 3.20
N LYS A 81 -8.93 -12.16 2.13
CA LYS A 81 -9.62 -12.88 1.04
C LYS A 81 -8.71 -12.91 -0.17
N VAL A 82 -8.15 -14.07 -0.44
CA VAL A 82 -7.16 -14.30 -1.50
C VAL A 82 -7.80 -14.87 -2.76
N SER A 83 -7.29 -14.48 -3.92
CA SER A 83 -7.76 -14.91 -5.25
C SER A 83 -6.79 -15.87 -5.95
N THR A 84 -5.71 -16.27 -5.31
CA THR A 84 -4.70 -17.19 -5.83
C THR A 84 -4.36 -18.23 -4.79
N LEU A 85 -3.91 -19.39 -5.23
CA LEU A 85 -3.28 -20.39 -4.37
C LEU A 85 -1.81 -20.00 -4.12
N GLY A 86 -1.09 -20.77 -3.29
CA GLY A 86 0.32 -20.56 -3.01
C GLY A 86 0.64 -20.46 -1.52
N ASN A 87 1.78 -19.87 -1.20
CA ASN A 87 2.31 -19.84 0.15
C ASN A 87 2.02 -18.50 0.81
N TYR A 88 1.39 -18.55 1.97
CA TYR A 88 1.00 -17.37 2.77
C TYR A 88 1.65 -17.43 4.13
N SER A 89 2.08 -16.27 4.63
CA SER A 89 2.61 -16.14 5.99
C SER A 89 2.28 -14.77 6.56
N ILE A 90 2.60 -14.60 7.84
CA ILE A 90 2.51 -13.31 8.51
C ILE A 90 3.83 -12.56 8.34
N PHE A 91 3.72 -11.34 7.91
CA PHE A 91 4.83 -10.39 7.76
C PHE A 91 4.57 -9.15 8.60
N TYR A 92 5.61 -8.38 8.82
CA TYR A 92 5.57 -7.15 9.61
C TYR A 92 6.15 -6.02 8.80
N ASP A 93 5.51 -4.87 8.88
CA ASP A 93 6.01 -3.63 8.30
C ASP A 93 6.09 -2.56 9.39
N ARG A 94 7.30 -2.17 9.72
CA ARG A 94 7.58 -1.11 10.69
C ARG A 94 8.24 0.11 10.06
N THR A 95 8.38 0.10 8.73
CA THR A 95 9.08 1.13 7.98
C THR A 95 8.09 2.12 7.39
N PRO A 96 8.13 3.39 7.73
CA PRO A 96 7.27 4.38 7.08
C PRO A 96 7.54 4.49 5.59
N PRO A 97 6.53 4.87 4.78
CA PRO A 97 6.69 5.16 3.36
C PRO A 97 7.77 6.20 3.10
N SER A 98 8.45 6.09 1.99
CA SER A 98 9.40 7.11 1.53
C SER A 98 8.72 8.13 0.62
N ILE A 99 9.05 9.41 0.80
CA ILE A 99 8.53 10.53 -0.01
C ILE A 99 9.73 11.34 -0.51
N LYS A 100 9.77 11.63 -1.82
CA LYS A 100 10.88 12.40 -2.42
C LYS A 100 10.34 13.33 -3.50
N ALA A 101 10.72 14.60 -3.46
CA ALA A 101 10.50 15.50 -4.58
C ALA A 101 11.26 15.01 -5.82
N LYS A 102 10.59 15.03 -6.99
CA LYS A 102 11.19 14.63 -8.27
C LYS A 102 11.43 15.82 -9.18
N SER A 103 10.46 16.71 -9.31
CA SER A 103 10.50 17.81 -10.30
C SER A 103 10.87 19.15 -9.70
N VAL A 104 10.93 19.29 -8.38
CA VAL A 104 11.16 20.56 -7.69
C VAL A 104 12.14 20.37 -6.54
N ARG A 105 12.88 21.43 -6.20
CA ARG A 105 13.78 21.50 -5.05
C ARG A 105 13.38 22.62 -4.12
N GLU A 106 13.85 22.55 -2.89
CA GLU A 106 13.67 23.60 -1.89
C GLU A 106 14.10 24.97 -2.43
N GLY A 107 13.24 25.99 -2.28
CA GLY A 107 13.47 27.36 -2.72
C GLY A 107 13.48 27.59 -4.24
N GLN A 108 13.08 26.60 -5.04
CA GLN A 108 13.14 26.72 -6.51
C GLN A 108 12.00 27.56 -7.08
N TRP A 109 12.30 28.37 -8.09
CA TRP A 109 11.31 29.03 -8.94
C TRP A 109 10.83 28.11 -10.06
N ILE A 110 9.51 27.86 -10.13
CA ILE A 110 8.91 26.93 -11.09
C ILE A 110 7.74 27.52 -11.90
N SER A 111 7.70 28.84 -12.12
CA SER A 111 6.59 29.53 -12.80
C SER A 111 6.23 28.94 -14.16
N LYS A 112 7.19 28.39 -14.89
CA LYS A 112 6.99 27.81 -16.24
C LYS A 112 6.64 26.31 -16.22
N MET A 113 6.62 25.67 -15.05
CA MET A 113 6.27 24.25 -14.95
C MET A 113 4.76 24.08 -14.93
N SER A 114 4.25 23.17 -15.75
CA SER A 114 2.83 22.81 -15.76
C SER A 114 2.48 21.76 -14.71
N ARG A 115 3.46 20.97 -14.25
CA ARG A 115 3.25 19.87 -13.30
C ARG A 115 4.32 19.81 -12.22
N LEU A 116 3.90 19.39 -11.03
CA LEU A 116 4.75 19.04 -9.91
C LEU A 116 4.66 17.54 -9.66
N THR A 117 5.82 16.90 -9.45
CA THR A 117 5.90 15.44 -9.25
C THR A 117 6.64 15.11 -7.98
N VAL A 118 6.04 14.22 -7.18
CA VAL A 118 6.62 13.63 -5.96
C VAL A 118 6.63 12.12 -6.12
N LEU A 119 7.73 11.47 -5.75
CA LEU A 119 7.81 10.01 -5.67
C LEU A 119 7.37 9.56 -4.29
N ILE A 120 6.50 8.55 -4.25
CA ILE A 120 6.12 7.87 -3.01
C ILE A 120 6.31 6.38 -3.17
N GLU A 121 6.89 5.72 -2.20
CA GLU A 121 7.12 4.27 -2.23
C GLU A 121 7.05 3.69 -0.83
N ASP A 122 6.37 2.57 -0.74
CA ASP A 122 6.51 1.62 0.34
C ASP A 122 6.82 0.23 -0.25
N LYS A 123 7.83 -0.47 0.32
CA LYS A 123 8.35 -1.74 -0.24
C LYS A 123 7.78 -2.97 0.44
N GLU A 124 7.17 -2.80 1.60
CA GLU A 124 6.70 -3.90 2.44
C GLU A 124 5.19 -4.08 2.30
N SER A 125 4.40 -3.26 2.95
CA SER A 125 2.94 -3.38 2.90
C SER A 125 2.31 -2.60 1.75
N GLY A 126 3.02 -1.63 1.15
CA GLY A 126 2.54 -0.78 0.07
C GLY A 126 1.72 0.42 0.56
N ILE A 127 1.44 1.35 -0.35
CA ILE A 127 0.72 2.59 -0.04
C ILE A 127 -0.79 2.34 0.10
N SER A 128 -1.39 2.79 1.19
CA SER A 128 -2.83 2.74 1.43
C SER A 128 -3.53 4.06 1.14
N ALA A 129 -2.91 5.18 1.51
CA ALA A 129 -3.50 6.50 1.36
C ALA A 129 -2.43 7.58 1.25
N TYR A 130 -2.80 8.69 0.62
CA TYR A 130 -1.99 9.90 0.60
C TYR A 130 -2.89 11.14 0.61
N ARG A 131 -2.33 12.25 1.06
CA ARG A 131 -2.97 13.56 1.03
C ARG A 131 -1.91 14.62 0.79
N ALA A 132 -2.21 15.59 -0.07
CA ALA A 132 -1.35 16.73 -0.31
C ALA A 132 -2.09 18.06 -0.06
N THR A 133 -1.34 19.03 0.41
CA THR A 133 -1.82 20.41 0.56
C THR A 133 -0.79 21.38 -0.01
N LEU A 134 -1.27 22.51 -0.52
CA LEU A 134 -0.47 23.64 -0.94
C LEU A 134 -0.95 24.88 -0.15
N ASN A 135 -0.06 25.51 0.60
CA ASN A 135 -0.40 26.59 1.55
C ASN A 135 -1.57 26.22 2.50
N GLY A 136 -1.62 24.96 2.95
CA GLY A 136 -2.67 24.43 3.80
C GLY A 136 -3.96 24.04 3.07
N HIS A 137 -4.15 24.40 1.81
CA HIS A 137 -5.33 24.02 1.01
C HIS A 137 -5.12 22.66 0.34
N PHE A 138 -6.14 21.81 0.42
CA PHE A 138 -6.09 20.50 -0.25
C PHE A 138 -5.86 20.66 -1.74
N ILE A 139 -4.94 19.86 -2.30
CA ILE A 139 -4.73 19.70 -3.73
C ILE A 139 -4.92 18.25 -4.13
N LEU A 140 -5.53 18.02 -5.29
CA LEU A 140 -5.64 16.69 -5.85
C LEU A 140 -4.34 16.34 -6.57
N MET A 141 -3.63 15.33 -6.09
CA MET A 141 -2.51 14.73 -6.82
C MET A 141 -2.94 13.38 -7.36
N GLU A 142 -2.63 13.10 -8.62
CA GLU A 142 -2.91 11.79 -9.24
C GLU A 142 -1.77 10.82 -8.96
N TYR A 143 -2.09 9.61 -8.51
CA TYR A 143 -1.11 8.57 -8.23
C TYR A 143 -1.00 7.56 -9.38
N ASP A 144 0.18 7.51 -9.99
CA ASP A 144 0.57 6.43 -10.89
C ASP A 144 1.36 5.37 -10.12
N TYR A 145 0.72 4.25 -9.80
CA TYR A 145 1.32 3.16 -9.04
C TYR A 145 2.48 2.47 -9.78
N LYS A 146 2.50 2.51 -11.13
CA LYS A 146 3.58 1.89 -11.92
C LYS A 146 4.88 2.68 -11.85
N THR A 147 4.76 3.97 -11.89
CA THR A 147 5.91 4.90 -11.77
C THR A 147 6.13 5.40 -10.35
N LYS A 148 5.22 5.07 -9.42
CA LYS A 148 5.24 5.50 -8.00
C LYS A 148 5.23 7.01 -7.84
N GLN A 149 4.53 7.72 -8.73
CA GLN A 149 4.50 9.16 -8.79
C GLN A 149 3.16 9.73 -8.38
N LEU A 150 3.19 10.76 -7.53
CA LEU A 150 2.10 11.70 -7.33
C LEU A 150 2.35 12.90 -8.24
N VAL A 151 1.36 13.25 -9.06
CA VAL A 151 1.43 14.36 -10.01
C VAL A 151 0.34 15.36 -9.69
N TYR A 152 0.71 16.63 -9.52
CA TYR A 152 -0.20 17.76 -9.44
C TYR A 152 -0.10 18.58 -10.73
N ASP A 153 -1.23 18.90 -11.35
CA ASP A 153 -1.31 19.76 -12.52
C ASP A 153 -1.68 21.19 -12.05
N PHE A 154 -0.85 22.17 -12.40
CA PHE A 154 -1.08 23.56 -12.01
C PHE A 154 -2.24 24.22 -12.76
N SER A 155 -2.81 23.57 -13.77
CA SER A 155 -4.06 24.06 -14.44
C SER A 155 -5.28 23.96 -13.53
N ASP A 156 -5.25 23.14 -12.48
CA ASP A 156 -6.30 23.03 -11.48
C ASP A 156 -6.37 24.24 -10.52
N ALA A 157 -5.56 25.23 -10.77
CA ALA A 157 -5.32 26.53 -10.20
C ALA A 157 -6.08 26.92 -8.92
N ILE A 158 -5.45 26.80 -7.78
CA ILE A 158 -5.88 27.42 -6.52
C ILE A 158 -4.75 28.31 -5.93
N VAL A 159 -3.75 28.68 -6.72
CA VAL A 159 -2.54 29.25 -6.17
C VAL A 159 -2.46 30.75 -6.49
N SER A 160 -2.74 31.59 -5.48
CA SER A 160 -2.61 33.06 -5.57
C SER A 160 -1.26 33.58 -5.07
N ASP A 161 -0.64 32.86 -4.13
CA ASP A 161 0.59 33.31 -3.48
C ASP A 161 1.83 33.00 -4.30
N THR A 162 2.87 33.83 -4.18
CA THR A 162 4.14 33.57 -4.86
C THR A 162 4.93 32.45 -4.18
N GLU A 163 4.92 32.42 -2.84
CA GLU A 163 5.51 31.35 -2.04
C GLU A 163 4.52 30.20 -1.85
N GLN A 164 4.99 29.00 -2.10
CA GLN A 164 4.18 27.79 -2.07
C GLN A 164 4.79 26.79 -1.10
N ASN A 165 4.02 26.42 -0.09
CA ASN A 165 4.37 25.42 0.91
C ASN A 165 3.59 24.11 0.62
N LEU A 166 4.27 23.16 -0.01
CA LEU A 166 3.74 21.82 -0.26
C LEU A 166 3.90 20.96 0.99
N ALA A 167 2.84 20.31 1.42
CA ALA A 167 2.91 19.23 2.40
C ALA A 167 2.25 17.96 1.83
N VAL A 168 2.95 16.82 1.91
CA VAL A 168 2.46 15.52 1.46
C VAL A 168 2.55 14.55 2.63
N VAL A 169 1.43 13.93 2.97
CA VAL A 169 1.34 12.85 3.97
C VAL A 169 1.00 11.56 3.25
N VAL A 170 1.71 10.49 3.56
CA VAL A 170 1.51 9.16 2.97
C VAL A 170 1.39 8.14 4.09
N LEU A 171 0.42 7.22 3.95
CA LEU A 171 0.22 6.08 4.84
C LEU A 171 0.42 4.78 4.06
N ASP A 172 1.00 3.78 4.72
CA ASP A 172 1.03 2.40 4.24
C ASP A 172 -0.19 1.58 4.69
N ASN A 173 -0.23 0.30 4.33
CA ASN A 173 -1.36 -0.57 4.63
C ASN A 173 -1.39 -1.09 6.08
N VAL A 174 -0.38 -0.84 6.90
CA VAL A 174 -0.36 -1.18 8.33
C VAL A 174 -0.31 0.06 9.23
N GLY A 175 -0.51 1.26 8.66
CA GLY A 175 -0.66 2.51 9.38
C GLY A 175 0.66 3.17 9.78
N ASN A 176 1.80 2.85 9.14
CA ASN A 176 2.95 3.74 9.25
C ASN A 176 2.72 4.97 8.35
N SER A 177 3.21 6.11 8.78
CA SER A 177 3.03 7.37 8.06
C SER A 177 4.32 8.14 7.89
N ALA A 178 4.43 8.84 6.78
CA ALA A 178 5.49 9.81 6.54
C ALA A 178 4.88 11.13 6.10
N THR A 179 5.56 12.22 6.47
CA THR A 179 5.22 13.59 6.04
C THR A 179 6.44 14.17 5.34
N PHE A 180 6.18 14.85 4.23
CA PHE A 180 7.18 15.56 3.46
C PHE A 180 6.70 16.99 3.26
N GLU A 181 7.59 17.96 3.49
CA GLU A 181 7.33 19.38 3.28
C GLU A 181 8.37 19.96 2.35
N LEU A 182 7.96 20.91 1.52
CA LEU A 182 8.82 21.58 0.55
C LEU A 182 8.29 22.97 0.23
N THR A 183 9.14 23.98 0.26
CA THR A 183 8.81 25.34 -0.18
C THR A 183 9.38 25.60 -1.57
N PHE A 184 8.57 26.18 -2.46
CA PHE A 184 8.99 26.63 -3.79
C PHE A 184 8.27 27.92 -4.16
N TYR A 185 8.71 28.57 -5.23
CA TYR A 185 8.17 29.85 -5.69
C TYR A 185 7.56 29.72 -7.07
N ARG A 186 6.37 30.34 -7.25
CA ARG A 186 5.67 30.40 -8.52
C ARG A 186 4.97 31.75 -8.66
N LYS A 187 5.09 32.39 -9.82
CA LYS A 187 4.22 33.51 -10.24
C LYS A 187 3.15 32.95 -11.17
N ASN A 188 1.92 33.37 -10.96
CA ASN A 188 0.86 33.21 -11.94
C ASN A 188 1.01 34.38 -12.93
N ASP A 189 1.23 34.07 -14.19
CA ASP A 189 1.23 35.07 -15.28
C ASP A 189 -0.19 35.47 -15.60
#